data_bec57e72a692e500f332a8367395943a
#
_entry.id   bec57e72a692e500f332a8367395943a
#
_cell.length_a   1.000
_cell.length_b   1.000
_cell.length_c   1.000
_cell.angle_alpha   90.00
_cell.angle_beta   90.00
_cell.angle_gamma   90.00
#
_symmetry.space_group_name_H-M   'P 1'
#
loop_
_entity.id
_entity.type
_entity.pdbx_description
1 polymer ?
#
loop_
_entity_poly.entity_id
_entity_poly.type
_entity_poly.pdbx_seq_one_letter_code
_entity_poly.pdbx_strand_id
1 'polypeptide(L)'
;MKQIKGALISVFYKDGLDEIVKKLDSLGVEIYSTGGTYDYIVNLGIKAKTVEGLTSYPSILGGRVKTLHPKVFGGILSRRDNETDIQQVQEYDIPNIDLVIVDLYPFKKTVASNAPEQDIIEKIEKYD
;
A
#
# COMPACT_ATOMS: atom_id res chain seq x y z
N MET A 1 -18.88 -15.96 -2.86
CA MET A 1 -18.49 -14.60 -2.46
C MET A 1 -17.00 -14.54 -2.25
N LYS A 2 -16.34 -13.58 -2.86
CA LYS A 2 -14.89 -13.43 -2.74
C LYS A 2 -14.53 -12.86 -1.36
N GLN A 3 -13.63 -13.54 -0.66
CA GLN A 3 -13.17 -13.11 0.65
C GLN A 3 -11.90 -12.26 0.52
N ILE A 4 -11.85 -11.12 1.19
CA ILE A 4 -10.66 -10.27 1.22
C ILE A 4 -9.71 -10.84 2.26
N LYS A 5 -8.49 -11.21 1.84
CA LYS A 5 -7.46 -11.76 2.72
C LYS A 5 -6.30 -10.80 2.94
N GLY A 6 -5.99 -9.98 1.95
CA GLY A 6 -4.91 -9.01 2.01
C GLY A 6 -5.32 -7.67 1.45
N ALA A 7 -4.83 -6.60 2.05
CA ALA A 7 -5.10 -5.23 1.63
C ALA A 7 -3.81 -4.42 1.61
N LEU A 8 -3.63 -3.62 0.56
CA LEU A 8 -2.55 -2.65 0.47
C LEU A 8 -3.15 -1.26 0.65
N ILE A 9 -2.66 -0.51 1.63
CA ILE A 9 -3.18 0.81 1.97
C ILE A 9 -2.04 1.82 1.97
N SER A 10 -2.13 2.82 1.12
CA SER A 10 -1.17 3.90 1.05
C SER A 10 -1.90 5.18 0.66
N VAL A 11 -2.19 6.03 1.64
CA VAL A 11 -3.03 7.21 1.43
C VAL A 11 -2.38 8.46 2.03
N PHE A 12 -2.59 9.59 1.38
CA PHE A 12 -2.20 10.88 1.91
C PHE A 12 -3.21 11.35 2.97
N TYR A 13 -4.50 11.30 2.66
CA TYR A 13 -5.56 11.68 3.59
C TYR A 13 -5.93 10.50 4.48
N LYS A 14 -5.97 10.74 5.79
CA LYS A 14 -6.30 9.71 6.78
C LYS A 14 -7.75 9.78 7.25
N ASP A 15 -8.55 10.72 6.70
CA ASP A 15 -9.94 10.91 7.10
C ASP A 15 -10.76 9.66 6.82
N GLY A 16 -11.42 9.13 7.84
CA GLY A 16 -12.24 7.93 7.72
C GLY A 16 -11.45 6.62 7.64
N LEU A 17 -10.11 6.68 7.59
CA LEU A 17 -9.29 5.49 7.48
C LEU A 17 -9.38 4.60 8.72
N ASP A 18 -9.53 5.19 9.90
CA ASP A 18 -9.62 4.45 11.16
C ASP A 18 -10.77 3.44 11.16
N GLU A 19 -11.94 3.82 10.67
CA GLU A 19 -13.09 2.92 10.58
C GLU A 19 -12.82 1.76 9.63
N ILE A 20 -12.21 2.05 8.48
CA ILE A 20 -11.90 1.05 7.46
C ILE A 20 -10.90 0.03 7.99
N VAL A 21 -9.79 0.49 8.57
CA VAL A 21 -8.75 -0.44 9.04
C VAL A 21 -9.20 -1.25 10.25
N LYS A 22 -10.04 -0.67 11.12
CA LYS A 22 -10.63 -1.42 12.23
C LYS A 22 -11.53 -2.53 11.72
N LYS A 23 -12.31 -2.27 10.69
CA LYS A 23 -13.16 -3.28 10.06
C LYS A 23 -12.34 -4.38 9.41
N LEU A 24 -11.30 -4.02 8.67
CA LEU A 24 -10.41 -4.99 8.05
C LEU A 24 -9.72 -5.87 9.10
N ASP A 25 -9.25 -5.27 10.18
CA ASP A 25 -8.64 -6.01 11.28
C ASP A 25 -9.63 -7.00 11.90
N SER A 26 -10.87 -6.57 12.13
CA SER A 26 -11.91 -7.45 12.69
C SER A 26 -12.23 -8.63 11.78
N LEU A 27 -12.01 -8.50 10.48
CA LEU A 27 -12.23 -9.56 9.50
C LEU A 27 -11.00 -10.45 9.29
N GLY A 28 -9.90 -10.18 9.99
CA GLY A 28 -8.67 -10.95 9.86
C GLY A 28 -7.87 -10.67 8.59
N VAL A 29 -8.08 -9.50 7.98
CA VAL A 29 -7.38 -9.12 6.75
C VAL A 29 -5.94 -8.70 7.09
N GLU A 30 -4.95 -9.23 6.34
CA GLU A 30 -3.57 -8.78 6.44
C GLU A 30 -3.44 -7.40 5.78
N ILE A 31 -2.90 -6.42 6.51
CA ILE A 31 -2.75 -5.05 6.02
C ILE A 31 -1.29 -4.78 5.73
N TYR A 32 -1.00 -4.36 4.51
CA TYR A 32 0.31 -3.87 4.08
C TYR A 32 0.23 -2.39 3.81
N SER A 33 1.19 -1.63 4.30
CA SER A 33 1.17 -0.18 4.10
C SER A 33 2.57 0.42 4.04
N THR A 34 2.64 1.68 3.66
CA THR A 34 3.88 2.41 3.48
C THR A 34 3.92 3.65 4.38
N GLY A 35 5.11 4.03 4.79
CA GLY A 35 5.41 5.31 5.43
C GLY A 35 4.43 5.77 6.50
N GLY A 36 3.90 6.97 6.34
CA GLY A 36 3.00 7.57 7.31
C GLY A 36 1.68 6.84 7.48
N THR A 37 1.20 6.14 6.44
CA THR A 37 -0.01 5.31 6.56
C THR A 37 0.23 4.16 7.52
N TYR A 38 1.38 3.51 7.43
CA TYR A 38 1.76 2.45 8.36
C TYR A 38 1.79 2.96 9.80
N ASP A 39 2.45 4.10 10.03
CA ASP A 39 2.53 4.68 11.37
C ASP A 39 1.14 5.01 11.92
N TYR A 40 0.27 5.55 11.09
CA TYR A 40 -1.10 5.87 11.48
C TYR A 40 -1.87 4.62 11.91
N ILE A 41 -1.79 3.55 11.13
CA ILE A 41 -2.50 2.30 11.42
C ILE A 41 -2.00 1.66 12.72
N VAL A 42 -0.69 1.60 12.89
CA VAL A 42 -0.07 1.01 14.08
C VAL A 42 -0.41 1.81 15.33
N ASN A 43 -0.46 3.14 15.22
CA ASN A 43 -0.84 4.01 16.34
C ASN A 43 -2.29 3.81 16.79
N LEU A 44 -3.14 3.25 15.93
CA LEU A 44 -4.51 2.86 16.30
C LEU A 44 -4.56 1.53 17.05
N GLY A 45 -3.43 0.86 17.25
CA GLY A 45 -3.37 -0.46 17.87
C GLY A 45 -3.66 -1.61 16.91
N ILE A 46 -3.64 -1.36 15.62
CA ILE A 46 -3.94 -2.35 14.59
C ILE A 46 -2.65 -2.88 14.00
N LYS A 47 -2.59 -4.20 13.81
CA LYS A 47 -1.42 -4.83 13.21
C LYS A 47 -1.36 -4.54 11.72
N ALA A 48 -0.20 -4.12 11.25
CA ALA A 48 0.07 -3.92 9.84
C ALA A 48 1.49 -4.35 9.54
N LYS A 49 1.76 -4.67 8.28
CA LYS A 49 3.09 -5.01 7.80
C LYS A 49 3.56 -3.91 6.85
N THR A 50 4.85 -3.61 6.90
CA THR A 50 5.41 -2.67 5.93
C THR A 50 5.62 -3.34 4.60
N VAL A 51 5.53 -2.58 3.52
CA VAL A 51 5.86 -3.08 2.18
C VAL A 51 7.34 -3.48 2.13
N GLU A 52 8.22 -2.75 2.80
CA GLU A 52 9.65 -3.09 2.89
C GLU A 52 9.86 -4.46 3.54
N GLY A 53 9.08 -4.79 4.56
CA GLY A 53 9.11 -6.10 5.19
C GLY A 53 8.63 -7.21 4.25
N LEU A 54 7.65 -6.92 3.42
CA LEU A 54 7.15 -7.87 2.44
C LEU A 54 8.16 -8.12 1.32
N THR A 55 8.73 -7.05 0.77
CA THR A 55 9.63 -7.14 -0.39
C THR A 55 11.05 -7.51 0.01
N SER A 56 11.42 -7.33 1.26
CA SER A 56 12.80 -7.42 1.76
C SER A 56 13.73 -6.42 1.04
N TYR A 57 13.17 -5.34 0.55
CA TYR A 57 13.90 -4.29 -0.15
C TYR A 57 13.55 -2.95 0.46
N PRO A 58 14.55 -2.10 0.78
CA PRO A 58 14.27 -0.83 1.43
C PRO A 58 13.59 0.15 0.47
N SER A 59 12.84 1.08 1.05
CA SER A 59 12.37 2.25 0.33
C SER A 59 13.59 3.13 0.02
N ILE A 60 13.86 3.35 -1.25
CA ILE A 60 15.05 4.08 -1.67
C ILE A 60 14.71 5.28 -2.53
N LEU A 61 15.73 6.07 -2.84
CA LEU A 61 15.62 7.25 -3.67
C LEU A 61 14.58 8.25 -3.13
N GLY A 62 14.59 8.42 -1.80
CA GLY A 62 13.68 9.35 -1.13
C GLY A 62 12.22 8.90 -1.14
N GLY A 63 11.97 7.60 -1.20
CA GLY A 63 10.63 7.06 -1.26
C GLY A 63 10.04 6.99 -2.68
N ARG A 64 10.84 7.27 -3.69
CA ARG A 64 10.38 7.18 -5.08
C ARG A 64 10.29 5.75 -5.57
N VAL A 65 11.04 4.85 -4.95
CA VAL A 65 11.01 3.42 -5.27
C VAL A 65 10.73 2.65 -3.97
N LYS A 66 9.57 2.05 -3.88
CA LYS A 66 9.15 1.31 -2.67
C LYS A 66 8.16 0.18 -2.92
N THR A 67 7.29 0.30 -3.92
CA THR A 67 6.25 -0.70 -4.19
C THR A 67 6.47 -1.46 -5.50
N LEU A 68 7.40 -1.04 -6.32
CA LEU A 68 7.69 -1.67 -7.60
C LEU A 68 8.45 -2.99 -7.38
N HIS A 69 7.71 -4.03 -7.04
CA HIS A 69 8.27 -5.34 -6.70
C HIS A 69 7.27 -6.44 -7.04
N PRO A 70 7.74 -7.61 -7.52
CA PRO A 70 6.84 -8.71 -7.86
C PRO A 70 5.94 -9.18 -6.72
N LYS A 71 6.38 -9.09 -5.46
CA LYS A 71 5.55 -9.48 -4.33
C LYS A 71 4.37 -8.55 -4.11
N VAL A 72 4.48 -7.28 -4.50
CA VAL A 72 3.37 -6.34 -4.42
C VAL A 72 2.47 -6.49 -5.65
N PHE A 73 3.03 -6.31 -6.84
CA PHE A 73 2.25 -6.34 -8.07
C PHE A 73 1.73 -7.73 -8.41
N GLY A 74 2.49 -8.77 -8.08
CA GLY A 74 2.02 -10.15 -8.24
C GLY A 74 0.81 -10.45 -7.35
N GLY A 75 0.81 -9.92 -6.13
CA GLY A 75 -0.32 -10.07 -5.23
C GLY A 75 -1.59 -9.38 -5.72
N ILE A 76 -1.43 -8.25 -6.43
CA ILE A 76 -2.55 -7.50 -7.00
C ILE A 76 -3.04 -8.13 -8.30
N LEU A 77 -2.11 -8.49 -9.19
CA LEU A 77 -2.42 -8.85 -10.57
C LEU A 77 -2.64 -10.34 -10.80
N SER A 78 -2.29 -11.22 -9.86
CA SER A 78 -2.46 -12.65 -10.06
C SER A 78 -3.93 -13.01 -10.28
N ARG A 79 -4.15 -13.88 -11.27
CA ARG A 79 -5.49 -14.37 -11.58
C ARG A 79 -5.85 -15.49 -10.61
N ARG A 80 -6.91 -15.28 -9.83
CA ARG A 80 -7.29 -16.17 -8.72
C ARG A 80 -7.83 -17.52 -9.20
N ASP A 81 -8.28 -17.61 -10.44
CA ASP A 81 -8.85 -18.80 -11.07
C ASP A 81 -7.89 -19.47 -12.07
N ASN A 82 -6.64 -19.04 -12.14
CA ASN A 82 -5.64 -19.57 -13.08
C ASN A 82 -4.63 -20.44 -12.31
N GLU A 83 -4.54 -21.70 -12.66
CA GLU A 83 -3.69 -22.67 -11.95
C GLU A 83 -2.21 -22.29 -11.97
N THR A 84 -1.71 -21.80 -13.11
CA THR A 84 -0.33 -21.37 -13.22
C THR A 84 -0.02 -20.19 -12.31
N ASP A 85 -0.92 -19.21 -12.27
CA ASP A 85 -0.76 -18.05 -11.38
C ASP A 85 -0.79 -18.49 -9.91
N ILE A 86 -1.71 -19.39 -9.55
CA ILE A 86 -1.82 -19.91 -8.17
C ILE A 86 -0.53 -20.60 -7.77
N GLN A 87 0.04 -21.43 -8.64
CA GLN A 87 1.30 -22.12 -8.38
C GLN A 87 2.46 -21.14 -8.20
N GLN A 88 2.56 -20.12 -9.06
CA GLN A 88 3.63 -19.13 -9.00
C GLN A 88 3.53 -18.25 -7.77
N VAL A 89 2.32 -17.89 -7.37
CA VAL A 89 2.08 -17.12 -6.13
C VAL A 89 2.59 -17.90 -4.92
N GLN A 90 2.36 -19.21 -4.88
CA GLN A 90 2.85 -20.07 -3.81
C GLN A 90 4.37 -20.26 -3.89
N GLU A 91 4.89 -20.51 -5.09
CA GLU A 91 6.33 -20.76 -5.31
C GLU A 91 7.18 -19.56 -4.90
N TYR A 92 6.74 -18.36 -5.24
CA TYR A 92 7.49 -17.13 -4.96
C TYR A 92 7.05 -16.42 -3.68
N ASP A 93 6.19 -17.07 -2.89
CA ASP A 93 5.71 -16.56 -1.60
C ASP A 93 5.10 -15.16 -1.74
N ILE A 94 4.16 -15.02 -2.67
CA ILE A 94 3.48 -13.77 -2.96
C ILE A 94 2.14 -13.76 -2.21
N PRO A 95 1.87 -12.76 -1.36
CA PRO A 95 0.57 -12.68 -0.69
C PRO A 95 -0.51 -12.22 -1.65
N ASN A 96 -1.72 -12.70 -1.48
CA ASN A 96 -2.85 -12.18 -2.22
C ASN A 96 -3.23 -10.80 -1.68
N ILE A 97 -3.23 -9.82 -2.56
CA ILE A 97 -3.69 -8.47 -2.26
C ILE A 97 -5.01 -8.28 -3.00
N ASP A 98 -6.10 -8.39 -2.24
CA ASP A 98 -7.46 -8.38 -2.79
C ASP A 98 -8.09 -7.00 -2.78
N LEU A 99 -7.55 -6.08 -1.99
CA LEU A 99 -8.04 -4.73 -1.83
C LEU A 99 -6.87 -3.75 -1.86
N VAL A 100 -6.99 -2.70 -2.66
CA VAL A 100 -6.01 -1.63 -2.70
C VAL A 100 -6.73 -0.32 -2.40
N ILE A 101 -6.24 0.41 -1.41
CA ILE A 101 -6.77 1.72 -1.03
C ILE A 101 -5.64 2.73 -1.19
N VAL A 102 -5.80 3.60 -2.16
CA VAL A 102 -4.86 4.70 -2.43
C VAL A 102 -5.65 5.95 -2.74
N ASP A 103 -5.04 7.11 -2.56
CA ASP A 103 -5.62 8.36 -3.00
C ASP A 103 -4.64 9.08 -3.93
N LEU A 104 -5.16 10.04 -4.65
CA LEU A 104 -4.32 10.88 -5.50
C LEU A 104 -3.63 11.92 -4.63
N TYR A 105 -2.36 12.14 -4.91
CA TYR A 105 -1.62 13.18 -4.24
C TYR A 105 -2.27 14.55 -4.53
N PRO A 106 -2.43 15.45 -3.52
CA PRO A 106 -3.15 16.71 -3.70
C PRO A 106 -2.30 17.76 -4.42
N PHE A 107 -2.03 17.55 -5.70
CA PHE A 107 -1.18 18.43 -6.52
C PHE A 107 -1.70 19.86 -6.54
N LYS A 108 -3.00 20.04 -6.77
CA LYS A 108 -3.62 21.37 -6.78
C LYS A 108 -3.44 22.12 -5.46
N LYS A 109 -3.60 21.41 -4.35
CA LYS A 109 -3.44 22.00 -3.02
C LYS A 109 -1.99 22.41 -2.76
N THR A 110 -1.03 21.59 -3.18
CA THR A 110 0.38 21.89 -3.04
C THR A 110 0.77 23.10 -3.89
N VAL A 111 0.31 23.17 -5.12
CA VAL A 111 0.54 24.31 -6.01
C VAL A 111 -0.10 25.57 -5.44
N ALA A 112 -1.35 25.48 -4.96
CA ALA A 112 -2.09 26.61 -4.40
C ALA A 112 -1.44 27.16 -3.11
N SER A 113 -0.67 26.36 -2.39
CA SER A 113 0.06 26.79 -1.19
C SER A 113 1.33 27.58 -1.50
N ASN A 114 1.64 27.81 -2.77
CA ASN A 114 2.88 28.45 -3.23
C ASN A 114 4.14 27.73 -2.75
N ALA A 115 4.09 26.41 -2.63
CA ALA A 115 5.24 25.61 -2.28
C ALA A 115 6.33 25.76 -3.35
N PRO A 116 7.62 25.68 -3.00
CA PRO A 116 8.69 25.70 -3.98
C PRO A 116 8.50 24.61 -5.03
N GLU A 117 8.84 24.90 -6.28
CA GLU A 117 8.72 23.96 -7.39
C GLU A 117 9.39 22.62 -7.07
N GLN A 118 10.54 22.65 -6.42
CA GLN A 118 11.26 21.45 -6.02
C GLN A 118 10.43 20.57 -5.06
N ASP A 119 9.74 21.18 -4.11
CA ASP A 119 8.89 20.44 -3.17
C ASP A 119 7.70 19.80 -3.87
N ILE A 120 7.12 20.49 -4.86
CA ILE A 120 6.02 19.96 -5.67
C ILE A 120 6.47 18.74 -6.46
N ILE A 121 7.62 18.86 -7.13
CA ILE A 121 8.19 17.78 -7.93
C ILE A 121 8.53 16.58 -7.04
N GLU A 122 9.18 16.82 -5.91
CA GLU A 122 9.55 15.76 -4.97
C GLU A 122 8.34 14.97 -4.50
N LYS A 123 7.25 15.67 -4.19
CA LYS A 123 6.04 15.00 -3.72
C LYS A 123 5.34 14.20 -4.82
N ILE A 124 5.36 14.67 -6.06
CA ILE A 124 4.84 13.92 -7.20
C ILE A 124 5.62 12.62 -7.37
N GLU A 125 6.95 12.68 -7.26
CA GLU A 125 7.82 11.53 -7.46
C GLU A 125 7.73 10.48 -6.34
N LYS A 126 7.35 10.88 -5.13
CA LYS A 126 7.23 9.96 -3.99
C LYS A 126 6.02 9.04 -4.05
N TYR A 127 5.00 9.39 -4.80
CA TYR A 127 3.74 8.67 -4.84
C TYR A 127 3.61 7.90 -6.16
N ASP A 128 4.30 6.80 -6.22
CA ASP A 128 4.24 5.84 -7.33
C ASP A 128 2.98 4.96 -7.33
#